data_1fb4565c427621fbf1795c07e4424c4b
#
_entry.id   1fb4565c427621fbf1795c07e4424c4b
#
_cell.length_a   1.000
_cell.length_b   1.000
_cell.length_c   1.000
_cell.angle_alpha   90.00
_cell.angle_beta   90.00
_cell.angle_gamma   90.00
#
_symmetry.space_group_name_H-M   'P 1'
#
loop_
_entity.id
_entity.type
_entity.pdbx_description
1 polymer ?
#
loop_
_entity_poly.entity_id
_entity_poly.type
_entity_poly.pdbx_seq_one_letter_code
_entity_poly.pdbx_strand_id
1 'polypeptide(L)'
;AKDVLHGNEQVASLLLVVFSVGIGIGSLLCEVLSRRHVEIGLVPLGAIGMSVFAIDLYFASRALPPSEVLTLAAFAAQPAHWRVMADLLLLSLFAGLYSVPMYALIQMRSQPTHRARIIAANNILNALFMIASAVLAGALLSAGFTVPQIFLFTGIANAVVAFYIFLLVPEYLLRFVAWVLSRCIYRFKVRGDEHIPTEGAAILACNHVSFVDAVLLMAASPRPIYFIMDHRIFRIPVLGALFRLAKAIPVAPQKDDAATYEAAFERAAQVLKDGDLLAIFPEGGITRDGQLQAFKGGIMKIIERAQADGVQAPVVPMALTNLWGSFFSRIEQGGAMVRPFRRGMFNRVGLNVGAPLPAAEVQPALLRERVAGLLQISA
;
A
#
# COMPACT_ATOMS: atom_id res chain seq x y z
N ALA A 1 22.28 2.13 27.50
CA ALA A 1 21.85 1.82 28.87
C ALA A 1 22.68 2.62 29.89
N LYS A 2 24.01 2.47 29.90
CA LYS A 2 24.88 3.05 30.94
C LYS A 2 24.88 4.58 30.92
N ASP A 3 25.19 5.21 29.81
CA ASP A 3 25.48 6.66 29.71
C ASP A 3 24.23 7.55 29.70
N VAL A 4 23.07 7.02 29.35
CA VAL A 4 21.82 7.80 29.22
C VAL A 4 20.77 7.38 30.23
N LEU A 5 20.66 6.08 30.48
CA LEU A 5 19.63 5.50 31.34
C LEU A 5 20.19 5.12 32.72
N HIS A 6 21.49 5.32 32.93
CA HIS A 6 22.22 4.93 34.15
C HIS A 6 21.96 3.49 34.61
N GLY A 7 21.57 2.59 33.68
CA GLY A 7 21.24 1.21 33.94
C GLY A 7 22.47 0.30 33.97
N ASN A 8 22.44 -0.71 34.83
CA ASN A 8 23.45 -1.75 34.88
C ASN A 8 23.37 -2.73 33.69
N GLU A 9 24.16 -3.80 33.67
CA GLU A 9 24.17 -4.80 32.60
C GLU A 9 22.83 -5.54 32.46
N GLN A 10 22.07 -5.72 33.53
CA GLN A 10 20.74 -6.32 33.50
C GLN A 10 19.74 -5.43 32.76
N VAL A 11 19.82 -4.10 32.96
CA VAL A 11 19.02 -3.13 32.21
C VAL A 11 19.38 -3.16 30.71
N ALA A 12 20.67 -3.25 30.37
CA ALA A 12 21.09 -3.41 28.98
C ALA A 12 20.52 -4.69 28.35
N SER A 13 20.53 -5.80 29.09
CA SER A 13 19.94 -7.07 28.67
C SER A 13 18.41 -6.95 28.49
N LEU A 14 17.71 -6.26 29.42
CA LEU A 14 16.28 -6.00 29.29
C LEU A 14 15.95 -5.22 28.00
N LEU A 15 16.72 -4.17 27.68
CA LEU A 15 16.50 -3.38 26.48
C LEU A 15 16.71 -4.22 25.21
N LEU A 16 17.68 -5.12 25.18
CA LEU A 16 17.89 -6.07 24.08
C LEU A 16 16.71 -7.05 23.94
N VAL A 17 16.18 -7.56 25.05
CA VAL A 17 15.00 -8.42 25.06
C VAL A 17 13.79 -7.67 24.51
N VAL A 18 13.53 -6.45 25.00
CA VAL A 18 12.43 -5.60 24.52
C VAL A 18 12.52 -5.37 23.01
N PHE A 19 13.71 -5.05 22.51
CA PHE A 19 13.97 -4.85 21.10
C PHE A 19 13.72 -6.13 20.29
N SER A 20 14.24 -7.27 20.75
CA SER A 20 14.06 -8.57 20.06
C SER A 20 12.61 -9.02 20.03
N VAL A 21 11.88 -8.83 21.13
CA VAL A 21 10.44 -9.12 21.23
C VAL A 21 9.66 -8.24 20.26
N GLY A 22 10.00 -6.95 20.18
CA GLY A 22 9.36 -6.03 19.23
C GLY A 22 9.52 -6.48 17.77
N ILE A 23 10.74 -6.85 17.35
CA ILE A 23 10.96 -7.40 15.98
C ILE A 23 10.11 -8.66 15.76
N GLY A 24 10.09 -9.58 16.73
CA GLY A 24 9.31 -10.82 16.64
C GLY A 24 7.81 -10.53 16.47
N ILE A 25 7.26 -9.65 17.30
CA ILE A 25 5.85 -9.24 17.20
C ILE A 25 5.58 -8.56 15.86
N GLY A 26 6.45 -7.65 15.41
CA GLY A 26 6.31 -6.96 14.13
C GLY A 26 6.31 -7.93 12.94
N SER A 27 7.17 -8.94 12.98
CA SER A 27 7.25 -9.97 11.95
C SER A 27 5.98 -10.84 11.89
N LEU A 28 5.46 -11.27 13.03
CA LEU A 28 4.21 -12.02 13.13
C LEU A 28 3.00 -11.18 12.71
N LEU A 29 2.98 -9.91 13.14
CA LEU A 29 1.91 -8.98 12.78
C LEU A 29 1.87 -8.71 11.27
N CYS A 30 3.01 -8.74 10.58
CA CYS A 30 3.08 -8.64 9.14
C CYS A 30 2.25 -9.73 8.45
N GLU A 31 2.34 -10.99 8.88
CA GLU A 31 1.54 -12.09 8.32
C GLU A 31 0.04 -11.87 8.52
N VAL A 32 -0.36 -11.45 9.71
CA VAL A 32 -1.78 -11.18 10.04
C VAL A 32 -2.34 -10.02 9.21
N LEU A 33 -1.57 -8.94 9.07
CA LEU A 33 -1.98 -7.74 8.33
C LEU A 33 -1.99 -7.96 6.82
N SER A 34 -1.10 -8.80 6.30
CA SER A 34 -0.96 -9.09 4.86
C SER A 34 -1.92 -10.15 4.35
N ARG A 35 -2.64 -10.88 5.23
CA ARG A 35 -3.53 -11.99 4.86
C ARG A 35 -2.85 -13.06 3.98
N ARG A 36 -1.61 -13.40 4.29
CA ARG A 36 -0.77 -14.38 3.55
C ARG A 36 -0.36 -13.97 2.13
N HIS A 37 -0.53 -12.69 1.77
CA HIS A 37 0.04 -12.12 0.54
C HIS A 37 1.18 -11.17 0.88
N VAL A 38 2.12 -10.96 -0.05
CA VAL A 38 3.18 -9.96 0.18
C VAL A 38 2.59 -8.56 0.02
N GLU A 39 2.24 -7.94 1.15
CA GLU A 39 1.62 -6.61 1.17
C GLU A 39 2.69 -5.52 1.34
N ILE A 40 3.13 -4.98 0.20
CA ILE A 40 4.14 -3.92 0.17
C ILE A 40 3.63 -2.59 0.75
N GLY A 41 2.32 -2.43 0.92
CA GLY A 41 1.72 -1.28 1.61
C GLY A 41 2.09 -1.18 3.09
N LEU A 42 2.58 -2.25 3.71
CA LEU A 42 3.09 -2.23 5.09
C LEU A 42 4.46 -1.56 5.21
N VAL A 43 5.23 -1.48 4.11
CA VAL A 43 6.57 -0.86 4.10
C VAL A 43 6.52 0.62 4.50
N PRO A 44 5.64 1.48 3.93
CA PRO A 44 5.46 2.84 4.41
C PRO A 44 5.06 2.93 5.87
N LEU A 45 4.17 2.06 6.34
CA LEU A 45 3.78 2.01 7.74
C LEU A 45 4.99 1.72 8.65
N GLY A 46 5.80 0.73 8.28
CA GLY A 46 7.05 0.39 8.98
C GLY A 46 8.03 1.56 9.01
N ALA A 47 8.30 2.19 7.86
CA ALA A 47 9.23 3.31 7.75
C ALA A 47 8.77 4.54 8.56
N ILE A 48 7.48 4.88 8.50
CA ILE A 48 6.90 5.99 9.29
C ILE A 48 7.01 5.69 10.78
N GLY A 49 6.62 4.48 11.21
CA GLY A 49 6.70 4.08 12.60
C GLY A 49 8.12 4.10 13.14
N MET A 50 9.10 3.58 12.39
CA MET A 50 10.52 3.66 12.77
C MET A 50 10.97 5.11 12.96
N SER A 51 10.60 6.03 12.06
CA SER A 51 10.97 7.44 12.17
C SER A 51 10.34 8.09 13.39
N VAL A 52 9.04 7.87 13.61
CA VAL A 52 8.29 8.44 14.73
C VAL A 52 8.89 8.01 16.07
N PHE A 53 9.08 6.71 16.26
CA PHE A 53 9.56 6.19 17.55
C PHE A 53 11.07 6.40 17.75
N ALA A 54 11.88 6.51 16.70
CA ALA A 54 13.27 6.95 16.84
C ALA A 54 13.36 8.42 17.29
N ILE A 55 12.50 9.29 16.74
CA ILE A 55 12.41 10.70 17.13
C ILE A 55 11.84 10.82 18.56
N ASP A 56 10.79 10.06 18.89
CA ASP A 56 10.21 10.08 20.24
C ASP A 56 11.19 9.58 21.30
N LEU A 57 11.99 8.57 20.97
CA LEU A 57 13.07 8.06 21.83
C LEU A 57 14.11 9.13 22.18
N TYR A 58 14.40 10.08 21.26
CA TYR A 58 15.20 11.27 21.60
C TYR A 58 14.52 12.10 22.69
N PHE A 59 13.22 12.40 22.55
CA PHE A 59 12.49 13.19 23.54
C PHE A 59 12.33 12.46 24.86
N ALA A 60 12.13 11.15 24.85
CA ALA A 60 11.99 10.31 26.04
C ALA A 60 13.30 10.20 26.83
N SER A 61 14.45 10.21 26.14
CA SER A 61 15.75 9.93 26.76
C SER A 61 16.60 11.17 27.08
N ARG A 62 16.38 12.31 26.40
CA ARG A 62 17.23 13.52 26.56
C ARG A 62 17.10 14.24 27.88
N ALA A 63 15.98 14.08 28.57
CA ALA A 63 15.63 14.84 29.80
C ALA A 63 15.57 13.97 31.05
N LEU A 64 16.16 12.78 30.99
CA LEU A 64 16.23 11.93 32.18
C LEU A 64 17.21 12.54 33.21
N PRO A 65 16.82 12.62 34.45
CA PRO A 65 17.71 13.16 35.50
C PRO A 65 18.91 12.23 35.71
N PRO A 66 20.08 12.78 35.99
CA PRO A 66 21.22 11.97 36.35
C PRO A 66 20.90 11.17 37.65
N SER A 67 21.26 9.92 37.66
CA SER A 67 21.05 9.02 38.78
C SER A 67 22.25 8.14 39.02
N GLU A 68 22.33 7.53 40.20
CA GLU A 68 23.25 6.42 40.43
C GLU A 68 22.90 5.23 39.53
N VAL A 69 23.80 4.26 39.46
CA VAL A 69 23.59 3.07 38.62
C VAL A 69 22.36 2.29 39.07
N LEU A 70 21.36 2.24 38.21
CA LEU A 70 20.06 1.63 38.53
C LEU A 70 20.13 0.10 38.31
N THR A 71 19.63 -0.60 39.33
CA THR A 71 19.30 -2.02 39.18
C THR A 71 18.05 -2.19 38.33
N LEU A 72 17.82 -3.41 37.84
CA LEU A 72 16.64 -3.73 37.03
C LEU A 72 15.32 -3.34 37.71
N ALA A 73 15.19 -3.62 38.99
CA ALA A 73 13.99 -3.28 39.77
C ALA A 73 13.81 -1.76 39.92
N ALA A 74 14.88 -1.03 40.24
CA ALA A 74 14.85 0.43 40.37
C ALA A 74 14.56 1.12 39.02
N PHE A 75 15.10 0.57 37.93
CA PHE A 75 14.84 1.04 36.59
C PHE A 75 13.35 0.85 36.19
N ALA A 76 12.80 -0.33 36.44
CA ALA A 76 11.40 -0.67 36.11
C ALA A 76 10.40 0.08 37.02
N ALA A 77 10.78 0.49 38.23
CA ALA A 77 9.94 1.25 39.13
C ALA A 77 9.73 2.72 38.69
N GLN A 78 10.55 3.25 37.79
CA GLN A 78 10.46 4.65 37.35
C GLN A 78 9.59 4.79 36.08
N PRO A 79 8.45 5.52 36.14
CA PRO A 79 7.56 5.67 34.97
C PRO A 79 8.22 6.30 33.74
N ALA A 80 9.22 7.15 33.92
CA ALA A 80 9.95 7.79 32.81
C ALA A 80 10.65 6.76 31.90
N HIS A 81 11.13 5.64 32.44
CA HIS A 81 11.78 4.58 31.67
C HIS A 81 10.78 3.73 30.86
N TRP A 82 9.50 3.70 31.25
CA TRP A 82 8.46 2.97 30.50
C TRP A 82 8.25 3.53 29.09
N ARG A 83 8.35 4.87 28.96
CA ARG A 83 8.28 5.50 27.62
C ARG A 83 9.44 5.06 26.74
N VAL A 84 10.66 5.06 27.27
CA VAL A 84 11.84 4.59 26.54
C VAL A 84 11.71 3.13 26.12
N MET A 85 11.22 2.26 27.00
CA MET A 85 10.97 0.85 26.69
C MET A 85 9.86 0.69 25.63
N ALA A 86 8.79 1.47 25.72
CA ALA A 86 7.70 1.45 24.76
C ALA A 86 8.17 1.93 23.38
N ASP A 87 8.93 3.03 23.31
CA ASP A 87 9.50 3.55 22.08
C ASP A 87 10.45 2.52 21.42
N LEU A 88 11.27 1.87 22.22
CA LEU A 88 12.20 0.84 21.72
C LEU A 88 11.45 -0.40 21.20
N LEU A 89 10.41 -0.84 21.90
CA LEU A 89 9.52 -1.93 21.48
C LEU A 89 8.82 -1.58 20.17
N LEU A 90 8.24 -0.39 20.08
CA LEU A 90 7.50 0.05 18.90
C LEU A 90 8.44 0.33 17.72
N LEU A 91 9.60 0.94 17.94
CA LEU A 91 10.63 1.11 16.93
C LEU A 91 11.00 -0.25 16.28
N SER A 92 11.28 -1.25 17.11
CA SER A 92 11.67 -2.58 16.64
C SER A 92 10.50 -3.35 16.02
N LEU A 93 9.27 -3.17 16.52
CA LEU A 93 8.06 -3.72 15.90
C LEU A 93 7.88 -3.19 14.47
N PHE A 94 8.00 -1.87 14.27
CA PHE A 94 7.90 -1.28 12.95
C PHE A 94 9.08 -1.66 12.04
N ALA A 95 10.26 -1.93 12.59
CA ALA A 95 11.37 -2.50 11.84
C ALA A 95 11.05 -3.92 11.32
N GLY A 96 10.37 -4.75 12.10
CA GLY A 96 9.85 -6.04 11.68
C GLY A 96 8.82 -5.91 10.54
N LEU A 97 7.85 -5.01 10.70
CA LEU A 97 6.85 -4.71 9.67
C LEU A 97 7.45 -4.18 8.37
N TYR A 98 8.57 -3.49 8.42
CA TYR A 98 9.32 -3.01 7.25
C TYR A 98 10.10 -4.14 6.57
N SER A 99 10.86 -4.90 7.36
CA SER A 99 11.84 -5.84 6.84
C SER A 99 11.21 -7.07 6.18
N VAL A 100 10.15 -7.63 6.78
CA VAL A 100 9.54 -8.87 6.29
C VAL A 100 8.99 -8.74 4.86
N PRO A 101 8.15 -7.73 4.52
CA PRO A 101 7.67 -7.58 3.15
C PRO A 101 8.79 -7.29 2.15
N MET A 102 9.85 -6.57 2.57
CA MET A 102 10.99 -6.28 1.71
C MET A 102 11.79 -7.55 1.35
N TYR A 103 12.06 -8.41 2.33
CA TYR A 103 12.71 -9.70 2.06
C TYR A 103 11.84 -10.62 1.21
N ALA A 104 10.53 -10.68 1.47
CA ALA A 104 9.59 -11.44 0.67
C ALA A 104 9.55 -10.94 -0.78
N LEU A 105 9.55 -9.61 -0.99
CA LEU A 105 9.59 -9.00 -2.32
C LEU A 105 10.86 -9.36 -3.10
N ILE A 106 12.03 -9.31 -2.44
CA ILE A 106 13.30 -9.74 -3.04
C ILE A 106 13.21 -11.19 -3.50
N GLN A 107 12.66 -12.08 -2.66
CA GLN A 107 12.52 -13.50 -3.00
C GLN A 107 11.56 -13.74 -4.16
N MET A 108 10.43 -13.03 -4.19
CA MET A 108 9.42 -13.18 -5.25
C MET A 108 9.90 -12.65 -6.60
N ARG A 109 10.58 -11.50 -6.62
CA ARG A 109 11.06 -10.88 -7.87
C ARG A 109 12.37 -11.47 -8.38
N SER A 110 13.02 -12.32 -7.60
CA SER A 110 14.29 -12.97 -7.98
C SER A 110 14.01 -14.26 -8.77
N GLN A 111 14.66 -14.40 -9.92
CA GLN A 111 14.63 -15.65 -10.66
C GLN A 111 15.16 -16.82 -9.79
N PRO A 112 14.51 -17.99 -9.80
CA PRO A 112 14.90 -19.12 -8.94
C PRO A 112 16.39 -19.47 -8.99
N THR A 113 16.99 -19.40 -10.18
CA THR A 113 18.41 -19.71 -10.44
C THR A 113 19.39 -18.68 -9.86
N HIS A 114 18.95 -17.44 -9.61
CA HIS A 114 19.77 -16.34 -9.11
C HIS A 114 19.41 -15.92 -7.67
N ARG A 115 18.33 -16.45 -7.11
CA ARG A 115 17.78 -16.04 -5.80
C ARG A 115 18.82 -16.11 -4.68
N ALA A 116 19.57 -17.21 -4.59
CA ALA A 116 20.61 -17.36 -3.57
C ALA A 116 21.70 -16.27 -3.68
N ARG A 117 22.13 -15.93 -4.90
CA ARG A 117 23.13 -14.88 -5.15
C ARG A 117 22.59 -13.49 -4.78
N ILE A 118 21.33 -13.20 -5.09
CA ILE A 118 20.70 -11.93 -4.76
C ILE A 118 20.57 -11.77 -3.25
N ILE A 119 20.14 -12.82 -2.53
CA ILE A 119 20.07 -12.79 -1.07
C ILE A 119 21.48 -12.62 -0.46
N ALA A 120 22.50 -13.33 -0.97
CA ALA A 120 23.87 -13.17 -0.50
C ALA A 120 24.38 -11.73 -0.73
N ALA A 121 24.14 -11.15 -1.91
CA ALA A 121 24.51 -9.77 -2.21
C ALA A 121 23.80 -8.77 -1.26
N ASN A 122 22.51 -8.98 -0.99
CA ASN A 122 21.76 -8.17 -0.03
C ASN A 122 22.36 -8.26 1.38
N ASN A 123 22.76 -9.46 1.84
CA ASN A 123 23.37 -9.62 3.15
C ASN A 123 24.74 -8.95 3.24
N ILE A 124 25.55 -9.00 2.16
CA ILE A 124 26.83 -8.27 2.07
C ILE A 124 26.59 -6.76 2.17
N LEU A 125 25.64 -6.22 1.41
CA LEU A 125 25.27 -4.80 1.47
C LEU A 125 24.80 -4.40 2.88
N ASN A 126 23.97 -5.21 3.51
CA ASN A 126 23.53 -4.97 4.89
C ASN A 126 24.72 -4.91 5.86
N ALA A 127 25.67 -5.82 5.74
CA ALA A 127 26.89 -5.82 6.57
C ALA A 127 27.74 -4.56 6.32
N LEU A 128 27.89 -4.12 5.08
CA LEU A 128 28.60 -2.88 4.74
C LEU A 128 27.89 -1.65 5.32
N PHE A 129 26.57 -1.57 5.23
CA PHE A 129 25.79 -0.50 5.84
C PHE A 129 25.87 -0.52 7.38
N MET A 130 25.91 -1.70 8.00
CA MET A 130 26.14 -1.84 9.45
C MET A 130 27.50 -1.27 9.86
N ILE A 131 28.57 -1.58 9.11
CA ILE A 131 29.91 -1.01 9.36
C ILE A 131 29.88 0.51 9.18
N ALA A 132 29.33 1.00 8.07
CA ALA A 132 29.23 2.44 7.80
C ALA A 132 28.45 3.18 8.89
N SER A 133 27.31 2.61 9.37
CA SER A 133 26.53 3.21 10.42
C SER A 133 27.25 3.22 11.77
N ALA A 134 28.01 2.17 12.10
CA ALA A 134 28.80 2.11 13.32
C ALA A 134 29.93 3.15 13.30
N VAL A 135 30.63 3.31 12.16
CA VAL A 135 31.67 4.35 11.99
C VAL A 135 31.05 5.74 12.10
N LEU A 136 29.93 5.98 11.45
CA LEU A 136 29.21 7.25 11.53
C LEU A 136 28.77 7.58 12.96
N ALA A 137 28.18 6.61 13.67
CA ALA A 137 27.79 6.80 15.06
C ALA A 137 28.99 7.11 15.97
N GLY A 138 30.13 6.41 15.79
CA GLY A 138 31.36 6.68 16.50
C GLY A 138 31.91 8.07 16.19
N ALA A 139 31.89 8.50 14.96
CA ALA A 139 32.31 9.86 14.55
C ALA A 139 31.41 10.96 15.16
N LEU A 140 30.10 10.76 15.17
CA LEU A 140 29.16 11.68 15.81
C LEU A 140 29.39 11.78 17.32
N LEU A 141 29.58 10.66 18.01
CA LEU A 141 29.93 10.65 19.43
C LEU A 141 31.25 11.38 19.71
N SER A 142 32.27 11.15 18.87
CA SER A 142 33.55 11.84 18.96
C SER A 142 33.46 13.34 18.71
N ALA A 143 32.49 13.76 17.90
CA ALA A 143 32.16 15.17 17.64
C ALA A 143 31.30 15.81 18.75
N GLY A 144 31.00 15.08 19.84
CA GLY A 144 30.25 15.60 20.99
C GLY A 144 28.72 15.41 20.91
N PHE A 145 28.21 14.67 19.92
CA PHE A 145 26.79 14.33 19.90
C PHE A 145 26.47 13.33 21.00
N THR A 146 25.31 13.49 21.61
CA THR A 146 24.79 12.52 22.60
C THR A 146 24.07 11.36 21.93
N VAL A 147 23.95 10.22 22.62
CA VAL A 147 23.19 9.07 22.12
C VAL A 147 21.74 9.42 21.76
N PRO A 148 20.98 10.21 22.56
CA PRO A 148 19.67 10.71 22.14
C PRO A 148 19.70 11.47 20.83
N GLN A 149 20.68 12.35 20.61
CA GLN A 149 20.80 13.08 19.33
C GLN A 149 21.07 12.17 18.13
N ILE A 150 21.75 11.04 18.34
CA ILE A 150 21.95 10.04 17.28
C ILE A 150 20.62 9.38 16.91
N PHE A 151 19.73 9.09 17.87
CA PHE A 151 18.37 8.61 17.56
C PHE A 151 17.58 9.63 16.76
N LEU A 152 17.64 10.90 17.11
CA LEU A 152 16.99 11.99 16.34
C LEU A 152 17.53 12.04 14.92
N PHE A 153 18.85 12.05 14.76
CA PHE A 153 19.50 12.04 13.45
C PHE A 153 19.05 10.85 12.60
N THR A 154 19.08 9.65 13.18
CA THR A 154 18.67 8.41 12.50
C THR A 154 17.19 8.44 12.11
N GLY A 155 16.32 8.92 13.01
CA GLY A 155 14.89 9.04 12.74
C GLY A 155 14.59 10.01 11.59
N ILE A 156 15.26 11.17 11.55
CA ILE A 156 15.13 12.15 10.47
C ILE A 156 15.71 11.60 9.15
N ALA A 157 16.90 10.98 9.20
CA ALA A 157 17.54 10.40 8.02
C ALA A 157 16.66 9.29 7.43
N ASN A 158 16.07 8.42 8.28
CA ASN A 158 15.11 7.41 7.83
C ASN A 158 13.88 8.04 7.16
N ALA A 159 13.32 9.10 7.74
CA ALA A 159 12.17 9.80 7.15
C ALA A 159 12.50 10.39 5.77
N VAL A 160 13.67 11.00 5.61
CA VAL A 160 14.14 11.58 4.33
C VAL A 160 14.33 10.48 3.29
N VAL A 161 15.00 9.38 3.65
CA VAL A 161 15.23 8.24 2.74
C VAL A 161 13.89 7.57 2.39
N ALA A 162 13.01 7.37 3.35
CA ALA A 162 11.68 6.81 3.10
C ALA A 162 10.87 7.68 2.14
N PHE A 163 10.86 8.99 2.36
CA PHE A 163 10.19 9.95 1.46
C PHE A 163 10.77 9.88 0.03
N TYR A 164 12.09 9.84 -0.10
CA TYR A 164 12.75 9.67 -1.40
C TYR A 164 12.33 8.36 -2.09
N ILE A 165 12.33 7.24 -1.36
CA ILE A 165 11.92 5.94 -1.90
C ILE A 165 10.46 5.95 -2.34
N PHE A 166 9.57 6.59 -1.58
CA PHE A 166 8.15 6.68 -1.93
C PHE A 166 7.89 7.56 -3.16
N LEU A 167 8.72 8.56 -3.41
CA LEU A 167 8.68 9.32 -4.66
C LEU A 167 9.21 8.50 -5.84
N LEU A 168 10.24 7.68 -5.61
CA LEU A 168 10.84 6.85 -6.66
C LEU A 168 9.95 5.64 -7.02
N VAL A 169 9.29 5.05 -6.02
CA VAL A 169 8.40 3.89 -6.17
C VAL A 169 7.04 4.20 -5.53
N PRO A 170 6.21 5.01 -6.19
CA PRO A 170 4.93 5.48 -5.65
C PRO A 170 3.93 4.34 -5.39
N GLU A 171 4.17 3.18 -5.96
CA GLU A 171 3.36 1.98 -5.73
C GLU A 171 3.27 1.63 -4.23
N TYR A 172 4.35 1.80 -3.46
CA TYR A 172 4.32 1.57 -2.01
C TYR A 172 3.33 2.50 -1.30
N LEU A 173 3.37 3.79 -1.64
CA LEU A 173 2.49 4.78 -1.04
C LEU A 173 1.02 4.54 -1.42
N LEU A 174 0.77 4.22 -2.69
CA LEU A 174 -0.59 3.92 -3.17
C LEU A 174 -1.17 2.68 -2.51
N ARG A 175 -0.39 1.63 -2.38
CA ARG A 175 -0.81 0.42 -1.66
C ARG A 175 -1.02 0.68 -0.16
N PHE A 176 -0.18 1.51 0.46
CA PHE A 176 -0.40 1.93 1.83
C PHE A 176 -1.73 2.68 1.99
N VAL A 177 -2.02 3.65 1.10
CA VAL A 177 -3.31 4.37 1.10
C VAL A 177 -4.46 3.41 0.88
N ALA A 178 -4.34 2.46 -0.06
CA ALA A 178 -5.34 1.44 -0.31
C ALA A 178 -5.57 0.55 0.91
N TRP A 179 -4.50 0.16 1.58
CA TRP A 179 -4.56 -0.63 2.81
C TRP A 179 -5.25 0.14 3.96
N VAL A 180 -4.87 1.41 4.18
CA VAL A 180 -5.49 2.27 5.20
C VAL A 180 -6.98 2.45 4.92
N LEU A 181 -7.36 2.79 3.70
CA LEU A 181 -8.76 2.97 3.32
C LEU A 181 -9.58 1.70 3.54
N SER A 182 -9.05 0.56 3.09
CA SER A 182 -9.75 -0.72 3.18
C SER A 182 -9.90 -1.25 4.61
N ARG A 183 -8.97 -0.91 5.51
CA ARG A 183 -8.92 -1.44 6.88
C ARG A 183 -9.38 -0.45 7.95
N CYS A 184 -9.03 0.85 7.80
CA CYS A 184 -9.30 1.88 8.80
C CYS A 184 -10.58 2.65 8.53
N ILE A 185 -11.00 2.78 7.26
CA ILE A 185 -12.22 3.52 6.89
C ILE A 185 -13.38 2.57 6.62
N TYR A 186 -13.10 1.44 5.98
CA TYR A 186 -14.09 0.43 5.63
C TYR A 186 -13.77 -0.92 6.29
N ARG A 187 -14.80 -1.71 6.54
CA ARG A 187 -14.66 -3.14 6.82
C ARG A 187 -14.73 -3.89 5.50
N PHE A 188 -13.65 -3.81 4.73
CA PHE A 188 -13.59 -4.33 3.38
C PHE A 188 -13.38 -5.85 3.37
N LYS A 189 -14.26 -6.56 2.67
CA LYS A 189 -14.15 -7.99 2.44
C LYS A 189 -14.07 -8.28 0.95
N VAL A 190 -13.19 -9.20 0.58
CA VAL A 190 -13.05 -9.69 -0.79
C VAL A 190 -13.50 -11.15 -0.82
N ARG A 191 -14.19 -11.54 -1.87
CA ARG A 191 -14.59 -12.91 -2.17
C ARG A 191 -14.23 -13.22 -3.61
N GLY A 192 -13.66 -14.40 -3.86
CA GLY A 192 -13.24 -14.81 -5.19
C GLY A 192 -11.95 -14.14 -5.66
N ASP A 193 -11.12 -13.65 -4.75
CA ASP A 193 -9.83 -13.03 -5.06
C ASP A 193 -8.87 -14.01 -5.78
N GLU A 194 -9.08 -15.31 -5.63
CA GLU A 194 -8.39 -16.35 -6.40
C GLU A 194 -8.63 -16.26 -7.92
N HIS A 195 -9.67 -15.57 -8.36
CA HIS A 195 -9.96 -15.33 -9.77
C HIS A 195 -9.13 -14.17 -10.36
N ILE A 196 -8.46 -13.37 -9.53
CA ILE A 196 -7.57 -12.30 -10.03
C ILE A 196 -6.24 -12.96 -10.42
N PRO A 197 -5.84 -12.94 -11.70
CA PRO A 197 -4.61 -13.62 -12.12
C PRO A 197 -3.38 -13.04 -11.44
N THR A 198 -2.54 -13.89 -10.89
CA THR A 198 -1.25 -13.52 -10.30
C THR A 198 -0.19 -13.23 -11.35
N GLU A 199 -0.35 -13.77 -12.56
CA GLU A 199 0.54 -13.61 -13.71
C GLU A 199 -0.26 -13.45 -14.99
N GLY A 200 0.36 -12.87 -16.02
CA GLY A 200 -0.25 -12.69 -17.36
C GLY A 200 -1.27 -11.53 -17.43
N ALA A 201 -1.67 -11.18 -18.63
CA ALA A 201 -2.62 -10.10 -18.90
C ALA A 201 -4.03 -10.44 -18.44
N ALA A 202 -4.75 -9.48 -17.87
CA ALA A 202 -6.20 -9.60 -17.65
C ALA A 202 -6.86 -8.22 -17.58
N ILE A 203 -8.13 -8.17 -17.91
CA ILE A 203 -8.98 -6.99 -17.79
C ILE A 203 -9.91 -7.18 -16.60
N LEU A 204 -9.85 -6.29 -15.62
CA LEU A 204 -10.74 -6.28 -14.46
C LEU A 204 -11.90 -5.32 -14.75
N ALA A 205 -13.12 -5.84 -14.84
CA ALA A 205 -14.30 -5.05 -15.18
C ALA A 205 -15.23 -4.91 -13.97
N CYS A 206 -15.35 -3.72 -13.41
CA CYS A 206 -16.09 -3.46 -12.18
C CYS A 206 -17.16 -2.39 -12.36
N ASN A 207 -18.24 -2.45 -11.56
CA ASN A 207 -19.20 -1.35 -11.43
C ASN A 207 -18.55 -0.10 -10.83
N HIS A 208 -19.10 1.08 -11.10
CA HIS A 208 -18.51 2.37 -10.68
C HIS A 208 -19.45 3.15 -9.77
N VAL A 209 -19.21 3.08 -8.47
CA VAL A 209 -20.11 3.61 -7.43
C VAL A 209 -19.50 4.69 -6.56
N SER A 210 -18.17 4.87 -6.61
CA SER A 210 -17.46 5.79 -5.72
C SER A 210 -16.15 6.29 -6.33
N PHE A 211 -15.60 7.39 -5.82
CA PHE A 211 -14.26 7.88 -6.19
C PHE A 211 -13.13 6.99 -5.69
N VAL A 212 -13.39 6.11 -4.73
CA VAL A 212 -12.37 5.20 -4.15
C VAL A 212 -12.43 3.78 -4.73
N ASP A 213 -13.28 3.52 -5.73
CA ASP A 213 -13.41 2.18 -6.32
C ASP A 213 -12.05 1.64 -6.78
N ALA A 214 -11.28 2.44 -7.51
CA ALA A 214 -9.94 2.06 -7.97
C ALA A 214 -9.00 1.71 -6.80
N VAL A 215 -9.10 2.45 -5.69
CA VAL A 215 -8.26 2.22 -4.49
C VAL A 215 -8.64 0.90 -3.81
N LEU A 216 -9.93 0.59 -3.73
CA LEU A 216 -10.40 -0.68 -3.17
C LEU A 216 -10.05 -1.88 -4.06
N LEU A 217 -10.09 -1.72 -5.39
CA LEU A 217 -9.60 -2.74 -6.31
C LEU A 217 -8.10 -2.98 -6.13
N MET A 218 -7.29 -1.92 -5.98
CA MET A 218 -5.86 -2.06 -5.67
C MET A 218 -5.62 -2.78 -4.34
N ALA A 219 -6.45 -2.53 -3.32
CA ALA A 219 -6.34 -3.22 -2.03
C ALA A 219 -6.67 -4.72 -2.11
N ALA A 220 -7.46 -5.13 -3.10
CA ALA A 220 -7.85 -6.53 -3.31
C ALA A 220 -6.87 -7.29 -4.22
N SER A 221 -6.09 -6.58 -5.04
CA SER A 221 -5.23 -7.20 -6.04
C SER A 221 -3.87 -7.61 -5.47
N PRO A 222 -3.36 -8.81 -5.83
CA PRO A 222 -2.02 -9.24 -5.41
C PRO A 222 -0.90 -8.50 -6.12
N ARG A 223 -1.19 -7.81 -7.24
CA ARG A 223 -0.22 -7.08 -8.07
C ARG A 223 -0.76 -5.75 -8.58
N PRO A 224 0.11 -4.86 -9.12
CA PRO A 224 -0.30 -3.56 -9.64
C PRO A 224 -1.41 -3.64 -10.68
N ILE A 225 -2.31 -2.66 -10.66
CA ILE A 225 -3.39 -2.51 -11.63
C ILE A 225 -3.22 -1.16 -12.32
N TYR A 226 -3.33 -1.14 -13.65
CA TYR A 226 -3.48 0.09 -14.43
C TYR A 226 -4.96 0.45 -14.52
N PHE A 227 -5.30 1.72 -14.34
CA PHE A 227 -6.67 2.22 -14.39
C PHE A 227 -6.84 3.21 -15.54
N ILE A 228 -7.96 3.11 -16.25
CA ILE A 228 -8.39 4.13 -17.19
C ILE A 228 -9.22 5.15 -16.43
N MET A 229 -8.83 6.43 -16.47
CA MET A 229 -9.43 7.50 -15.68
C MET A 229 -9.68 8.75 -16.52
N ASP A 230 -10.71 9.52 -16.17
CA ASP A 230 -11.02 10.79 -16.85
C ASP A 230 -9.81 11.76 -16.82
N HIS A 231 -9.41 12.28 -17.98
CA HIS A 231 -8.27 13.17 -18.15
C HIS A 231 -8.36 14.44 -17.27
N ARG A 232 -9.57 14.88 -16.91
CA ARG A 232 -9.78 16.07 -16.07
C ARG A 232 -9.23 15.90 -14.66
N ILE A 233 -9.20 14.68 -14.15
CA ILE A 233 -8.65 14.38 -12.81
C ILE A 233 -7.14 14.65 -12.77
N PHE A 234 -6.44 14.47 -13.89
CA PHE A 234 -5.00 14.74 -13.99
C PHE A 234 -4.64 16.23 -13.95
N ARG A 235 -5.63 17.13 -14.06
CA ARG A 235 -5.45 18.58 -13.93
C ARG A 235 -5.53 19.05 -12.48
N ILE A 236 -6.03 18.23 -11.56
CA ILE A 236 -6.11 18.57 -10.14
C ILE A 236 -4.72 18.52 -9.53
N PRO A 237 -4.21 19.63 -8.92
CA PRO A 237 -2.92 19.63 -8.22
C PRO A 237 -2.85 18.49 -7.19
N VAL A 238 -1.66 17.92 -6.98
CA VAL A 238 -1.41 16.78 -6.09
C VAL A 238 -2.05 15.47 -6.60
N LEU A 239 -3.38 15.41 -6.81
CA LEU A 239 -4.05 14.21 -7.30
C LEU A 239 -3.60 13.83 -8.71
N GLY A 240 -3.45 14.79 -9.61
CA GLY A 240 -2.96 14.53 -10.96
C GLY A 240 -1.51 14.03 -10.97
N ALA A 241 -0.66 14.50 -10.06
CA ALA A 241 0.69 13.96 -9.88
C ALA A 241 0.63 12.52 -9.35
N LEU A 242 -0.20 12.26 -8.33
CA LEU A 242 -0.40 10.95 -7.75
C LEU A 242 -0.89 9.92 -8.79
N PHE A 243 -1.88 10.28 -9.62
CA PHE A 243 -2.40 9.37 -10.65
C PHE A 243 -1.42 9.13 -11.79
N ARG A 244 -0.59 10.13 -12.16
CA ARG A 244 0.54 9.91 -13.09
C ARG A 244 1.56 8.94 -12.50
N LEU A 245 1.91 9.10 -11.23
CA LEU A 245 2.78 8.18 -10.51
C LEU A 245 2.16 6.77 -10.40
N ALA A 246 0.83 6.69 -10.23
CA ALA A 246 0.08 5.43 -10.25
C ALA A 246 -0.01 4.78 -11.64
N LYS A 247 0.60 5.37 -12.66
CA LYS A 247 0.54 4.91 -14.06
C LYS A 247 -0.91 4.80 -14.59
N ALA A 248 -1.84 5.62 -14.04
CA ALA A 248 -3.19 5.68 -14.54
C ALA A 248 -3.20 6.26 -15.97
N ILE A 249 -4.09 5.73 -16.81
CA ILE A 249 -4.21 6.06 -18.22
C ILE A 249 -5.28 7.14 -18.38
N PRO A 250 -4.94 8.36 -18.81
CA PRO A 250 -5.93 9.41 -19.03
C PRO A 250 -6.77 9.08 -20.27
N VAL A 251 -8.09 9.17 -20.15
CA VAL A 251 -9.03 9.05 -21.26
C VAL A 251 -9.93 10.27 -21.35
N ALA A 252 -10.17 10.74 -22.55
CA ALA A 252 -11.16 11.79 -22.84
C ALA A 252 -12.30 11.20 -23.68
N PRO A 253 -13.49 11.79 -23.66
CA PRO A 253 -14.52 11.47 -24.65
C PRO A 253 -13.99 11.76 -26.07
N GLN A 254 -14.26 10.88 -27.01
CA GLN A 254 -13.77 11.03 -28.40
C GLN A 254 -14.18 12.38 -29.04
N LYS A 255 -15.34 12.90 -28.64
CA LYS A 255 -15.86 14.19 -29.11
C LYS A 255 -15.05 15.39 -28.58
N ASP A 256 -14.46 15.27 -27.39
CA ASP A 256 -13.75 16.36 -26.70
C ASP A 256 -12.27 16.37 -27.09
N ASP A 257 -11.63 15.18 -27.16
CA ASP A 257 -10.22 15.03 -27.53
C ASP A 257 -9.98 13.63 -28.09
N ALA A 258 -10.05 13.53 -29.42
CA ALA A 258 -9.85 12.27 -30.15
C ALA A 258 -8.43 11.71 -29.99
N ALA A 259 -7.42 12.57 -29.88
CA ALA A 259 -6.04 12.13 -29.70
C ALA A 259 -5.82 11.46 -28.35
N THR A 260 -6.28 12.09 -27.27
CA THR A 260 -6.22 11.49 -25.92
C THR A 260 -7.08 10.22 -25.84
N TYR A 261 -8.21 10.18 -26.54
CA TYR A 261 -9.04 8.98 -26.62
C TYR A 261 -8.26 7.80 -27.25
N GLU A 262 -7.70 7.98 -28.44
CA GLU A 262 -6.97 6.91 -29.14
C GLU A 262 -5.71 6.49 -28.37
N ALA A 263 -4.94 7.44 -27.86
CA ALA A 263 -3.75 7.16 -27.04
C ALA A 263 -4.09 6.33 -25.77
N ALA A 264 -5.26 6.54 -25.17
CA ALA A 264 -5.70 5.75 -24.01
C ALA A 264 -5.90 4.27 -24.38
N PHE A 265 -6.51 3.98 -25.54
CA PHE A 265 -6.73 2.60 -25.97
C PHE A 265 -5.45 1.92 -26.45
N GLU A 266 -4.53 2.66 -27.09
CA GLU A 266 -3.19 2.14 -27.41
C GLU A 266 -2.41 1.78 -26.14
N ARG A 267 -2.42 2.69 -25.15
CA ARG A 267 -1.75 2.43 -23.89
C ARG A 267 -2.37 1.26 -23.13
N ALA A 268 -3.70 1.11 -23.15
CA ALA A 268 -4.40 -0.02 -22.57
C ALA A 268 -3.99 -1.36 -23.22
N ALA A 269 -3.91 -1.41 -24.54
CA ALA A 269 -3.43 -2.59 -25.26
C ALA A 269 -1.97 -2.90 -24.93
N GLN A 270 -1.10 -1.88 -24.83
CA GLN A 270 0.29 -2.08 -24.45
C GLN A 270 0.43 -2.65 -23.04
N VAL A 271 -0.37 -2.19 -22.07
CA VAL A 271 -0.41 -2.74 -20.70
C VAL A 271 -0.72 -4.24 -20.72
N LEU A 272 -1.70 -4.64 -21.53
CA LEU A 272 -2.05 -6.06 -21.66
C LEU A 272 -0.93 -6.85 -22.38
N LYS A 273 -0.27 -6.25 -23.38
CA LYS A 273 0.89 -6.85 -24.05
C LYS A 273 2.08 -7.06 -23.11
N ASP A 274 2.28 -6.15 -22.17
CA ASP A 274 3.30 -6.24 -21.12
C ASP A 274 2.96 -7.31 -20.06
N GLY A 275 1.76 -7.93 -20.13
CA GLY A 275 1.31 -8.97 -19.21
C GLY A 275 0.70 -8.41 -17.91
N ASP A 276 0.34 -7.14 -17.88
CA ASP A 276 -0.17 -6.46 -16.69
C ASP A 276 -1.70 -6.50 -16.56
N LEU A 277 -2.21 -6.11 -15.39
CA LEU A 277 -3.64 -5.96 -15.10
C LEU A 277 -4.14 -4.59 -15.51
N LEU A 278 -5.23 -4.57 -16.27
CA LEU A 278 -5.95 -3.35 -16.64
C LEU A 278 -7.34 -3.35 -15.99
N ALA A 279 -7.67 -2.34 -15.21
CA ALA A 279 -9.03 -2.17 -14.68
C ALA A 279 -9.80 -1.13 -15.48
N ILE A 280 -11.05 -1.45 -15.75
CA ILE A 280 -11.99 -0.58 -16.43
C ILE A 280 -13.33 -0.55 -15.67
N PHE A 281 -13.96 0.61 -15.68
CA PHE A 281 -15.35 0.79 -15.25
C PHE A 281 -16.22 0.95 -16.52
N PRO A 282 -16.83 -0.14 -17.02
CA PRO A 282 -17.49 -0.13 -18.33
C PRO A 282 -18.70 0.81 -18.40
N GLU A 283 -19.23 1.23 -17.27
CA GLU A 283 -20.29 2.26 -17.18
C GLU A 283 -19.83 3.63 -17.71
N GLY A 284 -18.53 3.89 -17.64
CA GLY A 284 -17.91 5.13 -18.10
C GLY A 284 -18.27 6.36 -17.26
N GLY A 285 -18.63 6.15 -16.01
CA GLY A 285 -18.89 7.20 -15.02
C GLY A 285 -19.51 6.65 -13.74
N ILE A 286 -19.30 7.37 -12.63
CA ILE A 286 -19.85 6.99 -11.33
C ILE A 286 -21.38 7.09 -11.35
N THR A 287 -22.07 6.07 -10.87
CA THR A 287 -23.53 6.05 -10.75
C THR A 287 -24.04 7.17 -9.85
N ARG A 288 -25.20 7.71 -10.17
CA ARG A 288 -25.85 8.78 -9.39
C ARG A 288 -26.88 8.25 -8.41
N ASP A 289 -27.46 7.12 -8.70
CA ASP A 289 -28.56 6.48 -7.96
C ASP A 289 -28.18 5.15 -7.30
N GLY A 290 -26.94 4.68 -7.51
CA GLY A 290 -26.45 3.42 -6.99
C GLY A 290 -26.82 2.22 -7.85
N GLN A 291 -27.52 2.43 -8.96
CA GLN A 291 -27.89 1.36 -9.88
C GLN A 291 -26.77 1.08 -10.89
N LEU A 292 -26.65 -0.18 -11.30
CA LEU A 292 -25.72 -0.59 -12.33
C LEU A 292 -26.17 -0.07 -13.70
N GLN A 293 -25.36 0.80 -14.29
CA GLN A 293 -25.64 1.42 -15.58
C GLN A 293 -25.37 0.45 -16.76
N ALA A 294 -25.74 0.86 -17.96
CA ALA A 294 -25.40 0.13 -19.16
C ALA A 294 -23.89 0.17 -19.43
N PHE A 295 -23.33 -0.95 -19.82
CA PHE A 295 -21.90 -1.05 -20.16
C PHE A 295 -21.66 -0.55 -21.58
N LYS A 296 -20.65 0.31 -21.73
CA LYS A 296 -20.25 0.90 -23.02
C LYS A 296 -19.30 -0.01 -23.78
N GLY A 297 -19.24 0.17 -25.10
CA GLY A 297 -18.40 -0.63 -25.99
C GLY A 297 -16.89 -0.39 -25.88
N GLY A 298 -16.42 0.49 -24.99
CA GLY A 298 -14.99 0.77 -24.82
C GLY A 298 -14.16 -0.47 -24.48
N ILE A 299 -14.71 -1.39 -23.69
CA ILE A 299 -14.04 -2.65 -23.37
C ILE A 299 -13.78 -3.51 -24.60
N MET A 300 -14.71 -3.52 -25.56
CA MET A 300 -14.54 -4.28 -26.81
C MET A 300 -13.37 -3.75 -27.64
N LYS A 301 -13.21 -2.42 -27.74
CA LYS A 301 -12.07 -1.81 -28.43
C LYS A 301 -10.73 -2.19 -27.81
N ILE A 302 -10.67 -2.31 -26.47
CA ILE A 302 -9.45 -2.76 -25.77
C ILE A 302 -9.15 -4.21 -26.12
N ILE A 303 -10.17 -5.08 -26.07
CA ILE A 303 -10.04 -6.50 -26.40
C ILE A 303 -9.58 -6.67 -27.85
N GLU A 304 -10.23 -5.99 -28.81
CA GLU A 304 -9.90 -6.06 -30.22
C GLU A 304 -8.46 -5.64 -30.50
N ARG A 305 -7.98 -4.56 -29.88
CA ARG A 305 -6.59 -4.11 -30.04
C ARG A 305 -5.59 -5.08 -29.40
N ALA A 306 -5.88 -5.59 -28.22
CA ALA A 306 -5.03 -6.59 -27.60
C ALA A 306 -4.94 -7.88 -28.44
N GLN A 307 -6.05 -8.31 -29.01
CA GLN A 307 -6.10 -9.47 -29.91
C GLN A 307 -5.33 -9.23 -31.20
N ALA A 308 -5.38 -8.02 -31.77
CA ALA A 308 -4.58 -7.63 -32.94
C ALA A 308 -3.07 -7.74 -32.66
N ASP A 309 -2.66 -7.51 -31.42
CA ASP A 309 -1.29 -7.70 -30.92
C ASP A 309 -0.98 -9.15 -30.46
N GLY A 310 -1.91 -10.09 -30.67
CA GLY A 310 -1.77 -11.50 -30.30
C GLY A 310 -2.00 -11.81 -28.81
N VAL A 311 -2.55 -10.86 -28.06
CA VAL A 311 -2.80 -11.03 -26.62
C VAL A 311 -4.24 -11.48 -26.35
N GLN A 312 -4.39 -12.63 -25.68
CA GLN A 312 -5.69 -13.15 -25.22
C GLN A 312 -5.85 -12.84 -23.72
N ALA A 313 -6.32 -11.64 -23.38
CA ALA A 313 -6.53 -11.22 -21.99
C ALA A 313 -7.94 -11.61 -21.53
N PRO A 314 -8.10 -12.50 -20.53
CA PRO A 314 -9.41 -12.80 -19.99
C PRO A 314 -9.99 -11.58 -19.26
N VAL A 315 -11.32 -11.50 -19.22
CA VAL A 315 -12.05 -10.44 -18.51
C VAL A 315 -12.61 -10.99 -17.21
N VAL A 316 -12.21 -10.40 -16.08
CA VAL A 316 -12.65 -10.77 -14.74
C VAL A 316 -13.78 -9.81 -14.32
N PRO A 317 -15.04 -10.29 -14.24
CA PRO A 317 -16.13 -9.47 -13.74
C PRO A 317 -16.01 -9.26 -12.23
N MET A 318 -16.20 -8.02 -11.78
CA MET A 318 -16.10 -7.65 -10.37
C MET A 318 -17.28 -6.77 -9.96
N ALA A 319 -17.68 -6.86 -8.70
CA ALA A 319 -18.75 -6.04 -8.15
C ALA A 319 -18.44 -5.50 -6.77
N LEU A 320 -18.41 -4.18 -6.63
CA LEU A 320 -18.34 -3.47 -5.34
C LEU A 320 -19.74 -3.34 -4.76
N THR A 321 -19.93 -3.87 -3.56
CA THR A 321 -21.21 -3.88 -2.84
C THR A 321 -21.18 -2.98 -1.62
N ASN A 322 -22.32 -2.37 -1.28
CA ASN A 322 -22.52 -1.49 -0.11
C ASN A 322 -21.63 -0.24 -0.05
N LEU A 323 -20.96 0.12 -1.14
CA LEU A 323 -20.08 1.30 -1.19
C LEU A 323 -20.82 2.57 -1.59
N TRP A 324 -21.89 2.47 -2.39
CA TRP A 324 -22.69 3.61 -2.78
C TRP A 324 -23.35 4.27 -1.57
N GLY A 325 -23.32 5.62 -1.51
CA GLY A 325 -23.79 6.39 -0.36
C GLY A 325 -22.80 6.47 0.80
N SER A 326 -21.61 5.88 0.68
CA SER A 326 -20.50 6.07 1.63
C SER A 326 -19.87 7.46 1.49
N PHE A 327 -18.89 7.77 2.35
CA PHE A 327 -18.22 9.07 2.39
C PHE A 327 -17.70 9.56 1.02
N PHE A 328 -17.12 8.67 0.20
CA PHE A 328 -16.52 9.03 -1.09
C PHE A 328 -17.45 8.82 -2.28
N SER A 329 -18.72 8.51 -2.06
CA SER A 329 -19.69 8.35 -3.15
C SER A 329 -20.15 9.69 -3.68
N ARG A 330 -20.42 9.73 -4.98
CA ARG A 330 -21.12 10.85 -5.60
C ARG A 330 -22.60 10.78 -5.19
N ILE A 331 -23.09 11.80 -4.51
CA ILE A 331 -24.49 11.91 -4.12
C ILE A 331 -25.02 13.21 -4.71
N GLU A 332 -26.12 13.11 -5.51
CA GLU A 332 -26.93 14.20 -6.03
C GLU A 332 -26.38 15.12 -7.13
N GLN A 333 -27.26 15.99 -7.63
CA GLN A 333 -27.19 16.80 -8.85
C GLN A 333 -26.08 17.86 -8.89
N GLY A 334 -24.96 17.70 -8.37
CA GLY A 334 -23.90 18.73 -8.43
C GLY A 334 -22.50 18.17 -8.58
N GLY A 335 -22.34 16.85 -8.54
CA GLY A 335 -21.07 16.19 -8.81
C GLY A 335 -20.07 16.19 -7.67
N ALA A 336 -20.22 17.00 -6.63
CA ALA A 336 -19.42 16.97 -5.41
C ALA A 336 -20.07 16.11 -4.33
N MET A 337 -19.27 15.60 -3.41
CA MET A 337 -19.75 14.94 -2.19
C MET A 337 -20.48 15.97 -1.33
N VAL A 338 -21.81 15.90 -1.29
CA VAL A 338 -22.62 16.92 -0.62
C VAL A 338 -22.62 16.73 0.91
N ARG A 339 -22.46 15.52 1.39
CA ARG A 339 -22.41 15.20 2.83
C ARG A 339 -21.39 14.09 3.11
N PRO A 340 -20.14 14.44 3.45
CA PRO A 340 -19.17 13.48 3.92
C PRO A 340 -19.68 12.78 5.21
N PHE A 341 -19.28 11.53 5.40
CA PHE A 341 -19.62 10.68 6.56
C PHE A 341 -21.11 10.36 6.73
N ARG A 342 -21.93 10.44 5.67
CA ARG A 342 -23.38 10.19 5.76
C ARG A 342 -23.74 8.84 6.39
N ARG A 343 -22.95 7.80 6.14
CA ARG A 343 -23.11 6.46 6.75
C ARG A 343 -22.10 6.16 7.86
N GLY A 344 -21.29 7.14 8.26
CA GLY A 344 -20.22 6.97 9.24
C GLY A 344 -19.01 6.22 8.70
N MET A 345 -18.05 5.96 9.58
CA MET A 345 -16.87 5.13 9.30
C MET A 345 -17.16 3.65 9.59
N PHE A 346 -16.30 2.75 9.09
CA PHE A 346 -16.37 1.30 9.30
C PHE A 346 -17.56 0.59 8.66
N ASN A 347 -18.12 1.15 7.57
CA ASN A 347 -19.15 0.45 6.79
C ASN A 347 -18.60 -0.87 6.24
N ARG A 348 -19.46 -1.89 6.22
CA ARG A 348 -19.14 -3.16 5.57
C ARG A 348 -19.25 -2.98 4.06
N VAL A 349 -18.13 -3.08 3.37
CA VAL A 349 -18.02 -2.99 1.92
C VAL A 349 -17.49 -4.31 1.40
N GLY A 350 -18.07 -4.83 0.34
CA GLY A 350 -17.64 -6.07 -0.29
C GLY A 350 -17.11 -5.85 -1.70
N LEU A 351 -16.15 -6.67 -2.10
CA LEU A 351 -15.78 -6.89 -3.49
C LEU A 351 -16.00 -8.37 -3.80
N ASN A 352 -16.90 -8.64 -4.73
CA ASN A 352 -17.12 -9.97 -5.26
C ASN A 352 -16.44 -10.08 -6.62
N VAL A 353 -15.58 -11.08 -6.79
CA VAL A 353 -14.83 -11.35 -8.01
C VAL A 353 -15.38 -12.63 -8.63
N GLY A 354 -15.84 -12.53 -9.86
CA GLY A 354 -16.36 -13.67 -10.61
C GLY A 354 -15.30 -14.40 -11.41
N ALA A 355 -15.63 -15.58 -11.90
CA ALA A 355 -14.77 -16.37 -12.76
C ALA A 355 -14.39 -15.59 -14.04
N PRO A 356 -13.14 -15.67 -14.50
CA PRO A 356 -12.68 -15.02 -15.72
C PRO A 356 -13.47 -15.49 -16.95
N LEU A 357 -13.83 -14.57 -17.81
CA LEU A 357 -14.46 -14.84 -19.12
C LEU A 357 -13.38 -14.79 -20.21
N PRO A 358 -13.34 -15.77 -21.14
CA PRO A 358 -12.50 -15.69 -22.32
C PRO A 358 -12.81 -14.41 -23.12
N ALA A 359 -11.79 -13.74 -23.64
CA ALA A 359 -11.96 -12.49 -24.41
C ALA A 359 -12.96 -12.61 -25.56
N ALA A 360 -13.01 -13.78 -26.23
CA ALA A 360 -13.90 -14.04 -27.34
C ALA A 360 -15.40 -14.14 -26.95
N GLU A 361 -15.70 -14.40 -25.70
CA GLU A 361 -17.08 -14.54 -25.19
C GLU A 361 -17.62 -13.22 -24.61
N VAL A 362 -16.77 -12.19 -24.50
CA VAL A 362 -17.16 -10.94 -23.86
C VAL A 362 -18.07 -10.13 -24.77
N GLN A 363 -19.23 -9.80 -24.22
CA GLN A 363 -20.15 -8.80 -24.78
C GLN A 363 -20.57 -7.86 -23.64
N PRO A 364 -20.78 -6.55 -23.90
CA PRO A 364 -21.15 -5.60 -22.84
C PRO A 364 -22.40 -6.01 -22.05
N ALA A 365 -23.41 -6.57 -22.73
CA ALA A 365 -24.64 -7.04 -22.08
C ALA A 365 -24.39 -8.25 -21.17
N LEU A 366 -23.67 -9.26 -21.64
CA LEU A 366 -23.31 -10.45 -20.87
C LEU A 366 -22.43 -10.07 -19.66
N LEU A 367 -21.44 -9.22 -19.87
CA LEU A 367 -20.56 -8.79 -18.81
C LEU A 367 -21.33 -8.01 -17.72
N ARG A 368 -22.28 -7.16 -18.14
CA ARG A 368 -23.17 -6.44 -17.21
C ARG A 368 -24.04 -7.43 -16.41
N GLU A 369 -24.56 -8.45 -17.01
CA GLU A 369 -25.34 -9.51 -16.34
C GLU A 369 -24.49 -10.24 -15.31
N ARG A 370 -23.25 -10.61 -15.63
CA ARG A 370 -22.31 -11.23 -14.70
C ARG A 370 -22.03 -10.33 -13.49
N VAL A 371 -21.76 -9.04 -13.73
CA VAL A 371 -21.54 -8.07 -12.65
C VAL A 371 -22.82 -7.87 -11.82
N ALA A 372 -24.00 -7.83 -12.46
CA ALA A 372 -25.29 -7.74 -11.74
C ALA A 372 -25.52 -8.96 -10.83
N GLY A 373 -25.19 -10.16 -11.26
CA GLY A 373 -25.25 -11.37 -10.44
C GLY A 373 -24.33 -11.27 -9.21
N LEU A 374 -23.12 -10.73 -9.38
CA LEU A 374 -22.18 -10.56 -8.27
C LEU A 374 -22.64 -9.49 -7.24
N LEU A 375 -23.43 -8.50 -7.66
CA LEU A 375 -24.02 -7.51 -6.75
C LEU A 375 -25.04 -8.10 -5.77
N GLN A 376 -25.66 -9.22 -6.12
CA GLN A 376 -26.65 -9.91 -5.26
C GLN A 376 -26.00 -10.71 -4.13
N ILE A 377 -24.70 -10.99 -4.22
CA ILE A 377 -23.94 -11.69 -3.18
C ILE A 377 -23.67 -10.71 -2.04
N SER A 378 -24.31 -10.91 -0.90
CA SER A 378 -24.16 -10.02 0.26
C SER A 378 -22.71 -9.97 0.79
N ALA A 379 -22.29 -8.81 1.24
CA ALA A 379 -20.94 -8.52 1.74
C ALA A 379 -20.56 -9.29 3.02
#